data_8f3704cb5ff6c8a1939ddc953121ba74
#
_entry.id   8f3704cb5ff6c8a1939ddc953121ba74
#
_cell.length_a   1.000
_cell.length_b   1.000
_cell.length_c   1.000
_cell.angle_alpha   90.00
_cell.angle_beta   90.00
_cell.angle_gamma   90.00
#
_symmetry.space_group_name_H-M   'P 1'
#
loop_
_entity.id
_entity.type
_entity.pdbx_description
1 polymer ?
#
loop_
_entity_poly.entity_id
_entity_poly.type
_entity_poly.pdbx_seq_one_letter_code
_entity_poly.pdbx_strand_id
1 'polypeptide(L)'
;MNLKIRELFDDKVTISKIKNKLPKLFHLAELECSRAGKIGMEVGSVREKIIVALFIYKFGEENVQTEIPITQAEVDGIVYNNPISIKTITGRIFGGVKLIWTVDRVKAKAFLDNYHPSCDMALVQINWDNGGGFYYIPREVLEEIFNTIGRAEYIKLPVEGTNPRGVEISAEGLMNLVNHRETFKISIDWTKENIDFKPFQRWLELWQKD
;
A
#
# COMPACT_ATOMS: atom_id res chain seq x y z
N MET A 1 1.34 2.09 19.15
CA MET A 1 0.07 1.99 18.35
C MET A 1 -0.63 3.33 18.30
N ASN A 2 -0.90 3.87 17.11
CA ASN A 2 -1.65 5.10 16.93
C ASN A 2 -3.17 4.85 17.12
N LEU A 3 -3.71 5.21 18.26
CA LEU A 3 -5.13 5.05 18.59
C LEU A 3 -6.06 5.79 17.62
N LYS A 4 -5.59 6.89 17.00
CA LYS A 4 -6.39 7.67 16.05
C LYS A 4 -6.62 6.94 14.72
N ILE A 5 -5.61 6.25 14.19
CA ILE A 5 -5.78 5.48 12.94
C ILE A 5 -6.70 4.28 13.17
N ARG A 6 -6.70 3.70 14.37
CA ARG A 6 -7.64 2.65 14.75
C ARG A 6 -9.10 3.06 14.56
N GLU A 7 -9.46 4.33 14.81
CA GLU A 7 -10.82 4.84 14.60
C GLU A 7 -11.35 4.58 13.19
N LEU A 8 -10.46 4.48 12.17
CA LEU A 8 -10.84 4.14 10.79
C LEU A 8 -11.43 2.71 10.70
N PHE A 9 -10.97 1.80 11.57
CA PHE A 9 -11.39 0.40 11.61
C PHE A 9 -12.56 0.15 12.58
N ASP A 10 -12.90 1.11 13.42
CA ASP A 10 -14.02 1.03 14.38
C ASP A 10 -15.27 1.81 13.89
N ASP A 11 -15.10 2.81 13.00
CA ASP A 11 -16.18 3.64 12.47
C ASP A 11 -16.94 2.93 11.34
N LYS A 12 -18.14 2.46 11.65
CA LYS A 12 -19.02 1.75 10.71
C LYS A 12 -19.30 2.53 9.41
N VAL A 13 -19.42 3.86 9.49
CA VAL A 13 -19.68 4.71 8.32
C VAL A 13 -18.47 4.71 7.39
N THR A 14 -17.27 4.91 7.94
CA THR A 14 -16.01 4.88 7.20
C THR A 14 -15.75 3.49 6.63
N ILE A 15 -15.96 2.42 7.40
CA ILE A 15 -15.83 1.03 6.94
C ILE A 15 -16.75 0.77 5.74
N SER A 16 -18.03 1.19 5.81
CA SER A 16 -18.96 1.03 4.69
C SER A 16 -18.50 1.79 3.44
N LYS A 17 -17.99 3.02 3.61
CA LYS A 17 -17.43 3.80 2.48
C LYS A 17 -16.22 3.13 1.86
N ILE A 18 -15.30 2.60 2.69
CA ILE A 18 -14.12 1.87 2.20
C ILE A 18 -14.55 0.67 1.36
N LYS A 19 -15.43 -0.18 1.88
CA LYS A 19 -15.92 -1.38 1.19
C LYS A 19 -16.55 -1.06 -0.17
N ASN A 20 -17.32 0.03 -0.24
CA ASN A 20 -18.06 0.37 -1.46
C ASN A 20 -17.25 1.19 -2.46
N LYS A 21 -16.32 2.05 -1.99
CA LYS A 21 -15.60 2.99 -2.88
C LYS A 21 -14.23 2.52 -3.30
N LEU A 22 -13.52 1.79 -2.42
CA LEU A 22 -12.14 1.42 -2.71
C LEU A 22 -12.00 0.53 -3.96
N PRO A 23 -12.88 -0.48 -4.19
CA PRO A 23 -12.84 -1.26 -5.43
C PRO A 23 -13.00 -0.39 -6.68
N LYS A 24 -13.95 0.53 -6.68
CA LYS A 24 -14.19 1.44 -7.80
C LYS A 24 -13.01 2.39 -8.06
N LEU A 25 -12.46 2.98 -7.00
CA LEU A 25 -11.32 3.91 -7.12
C LEU A 25 -10.05 3.19 -7.60
N PHE A 26 -9.82 1.96 -7.14
CA PHE A 26 -8.68 1.16 -7.59
C PHE A 26 -8.86 0.66 -9.02
N HIS A 27 -10.09 0.34 -9.44
CA HIS A 27 -10.37 0.04 -10.84
C HIS A 27 -10.14 1.26 -11.73
N LEU A 28 -10.56 2.46 -11.32
CA LEU A 28 -10.23 3.71 -12.02
C LEU A 28 -8.71 3.92 -12.15
N ALA A 29 -7.95 3.69 -11.08
CA ALA A 29 -6.50 3.77 -11.13
C ALA A 29 -5.88 2.78 -12.14
N GLU A 30 -6.43 1.57 -12.23
CA GLU A 30 -6.00 0.57 -13.23
C GLU A 30 -6.30 1.03 -14.65
N LEU A 31 -7.50 1.58 -14.89
CA LEU A 31 -7.89 2.12 -16.20
C LEU A 31 -7.01 3.30 -16.63
N GLU A 32 -6.72 4.22 -15.70
CA GLU A 32 -5.87 5.39 -15.94
C GLU A 32 -4.42 4.99 -16.28
N CYS A 33 -3.89 3.96 -15.61
CA CYS A 33 -2.53 3.46 -15.81
C CYS A 33 -2.44 2.35 -16.88
N SER A 34 -3.54 2.03 -17.58
CA SER A 34 -3.57 0.95 -18.56
C SER A 34 -3.08 1.40 -19.93
N ARG A 35 -2.19 0.60 -20.54
CA ARG A 35 -1.75 0.75 -21.95
C ARG A 35 -1.83 -0.60 -22.66
N ALA A 36 -2.53 -0.63 -23.79
CA ALA A 36 -2.68 -1.85 -24.60
C ALA A 36 -3.14 -3.07 -23.77
N GLY A 37 -4.08 -2.87 -22.84
CA GLY A 37 -4.61 -3.93 -21.98
C GLY A 37 -3.71 -4.40 -20.83
N LYS A 38 -2.57 -3.73 -20.62
CA LYS A 38 -1.65 -4.01 -19.50
C LYS A 38 -1.64 -2.84 -18.53
N ILE A 39 -1.71 -3.13 -17.23
CA ILE A 39 -1.60 -2.14 -16.17
C ILE A 39 -0.13 -1.75 -16.02
N GLY A 40 0.16 -0.43 -16.10
CA GLY A 40 1.49 0.11 -15.90
C GLY A 40 1.94 0.02 -14.43
N MET A 41 3.25 0.13 -14.20
CA MET A 41 3.84 0.07 -12.83
C MET A 41 3.46 1.30 -11.99
N GLU A 42 3.12 2.40 -12.62
CA GLU A 42 2.67 3.66 -12.01
C GLU A 42 1.35 3.52 -11.21
N VAL A 43 0.59 2.45 -11.41
CA VAL A 43 -0.64 2.18 -10.67
C VAL A 43 -0.42 2.13 -9.17
N GLY A 44 0.76 1.71 -8.71
CA GLY A 44 1.14 1.71 -7.29
C GLY A 44 0.99 3.09 -6.69
N SER A 45 1.63 4.09 -7.29
CA SER A 45 1.61 5.48 -6.80
C SER A 45 0.21 6.11 -6.86
N VAL A 46 -0.63 5.73 -7.84
CA VAL A 46 -2.02 6.20 -7.88
C VAL A 46 -2.83 5.59 -6.73
N ARG A 47 -2.66 4.30 -6.45
CA ARG A 47 -3.31 3.62 -5.33
C ARG A 47 -2.88 4.19 -3.97
N GLU A 48 -1.59 4.51 -3.79
CA GLU A 48 -1.08 5.21 -2.60
C GLU A 48 -1.80 6.54 -2.39
N LYS A 49 -1.93 7.37 -3.43
CA LYS A 49 -2.67 8.64 -3.37
C LYS A 49 -4.14 8.46 -2.97
N ILE A 50 -4.79 7.39 -3.41
CA ILE A 50 -6.18 7.08 -3.02
C ILE A 50 -6.26 6.78 -1.52
N ILE A 51 -5.29 6.06 -0.95
CA ILE A 51 -5.26 5.77 0.49
C ILE A 51 -4.91 7.03 1.30
N VAL A 52 -3.96 7.85 0.83
CA VAL A 52 -3.68 9.15 1.46
C VAL A 52 -4.94 10.03 1.46
N ALA A 53 -5.68 10.09 0.34
CA ALA A 53 -6.94 10.83 0.26
C ALA A 53 -8.01 10.28 1.24
N LEU A 54 -8.04 8.96 1.50
CA LEU A 54 -8.88 8.37 2.54
C LEU A 54 -8.49 8.88 3.94
N PHE A 55 -7.21 8.99 4.24
CA PHE A 55 -6.73 9.53 5.52
C PHE A 55 -7.11 11.01 5.66
N ILE A 56 -6.91 11.82 4.64
CA ILE A 56 -7.33 13.23 4.62
C ILE A 56 -8.85 13.33 4.83
N TYR A 57 -9.64 12.54 4.11
CA TYR A 57 -11.09 12.51 4.27
C TYR A 57 -11.53 12.17 5.69
N LYS A 58 -10.84 11.21 6.35
CA LYS A 58 -11.21 10.75 7.69
C LYS A 58 -10.72 11.67 8.80
N PHE A 59 -9.51 12.21 8.68
CA PHE A 59 -8.80 12.85 9.77
C PHE A 59 -8.62 14.37 9.60
N GLY A 60 -8.91 14.92 8.41
CA GLY A 60 -8.65 16.32 8.06
C GLY A 60 -7.26 16.51 7.48
N GLU A 61 -7.14 17.50 6.58
CA GLU A 61 -5.88 17.80 5.88
C GLU A 61 -4.78 18.27 6.85
N GLU A 62 -5.16 18.97 7.91
CA GLU A 62 -4.27 19.46 8.95
C GLU A 62 -3.56 18.37 9.76
N ASN A 63 -4.09 17.14 9.73
CA ASN A 63 -3.57 15.99 10.46
C ASN A 63 -2.83 14.98 9.56
N VAL A 64 -2.72 15.28 8.25
CA VAL A 64 -2.09 14.38 7.26
C VAL A 64 -1.04 15.14 6.46
N GLN A 65 0.24 14.80 6.67
CA GLN A 65 1.33 15.36 5.88
C GLN A 65 1.61 14.46 4.69
N THR A 66 1.64 15.06 3.50
CA THR A 66 1.84 14.37 2.21
C THR A 66 3.17 14.69 1.55
N GLU A 67 3.83 15.77 1.97
CA GLU A 67 5.15 16.15 1.47
C GLU A 67 6.23 15.48 2.31
N ILE A 68 6.58 14.25 1.89
CA ILE A 68 7.57 13.43 2.58
C ILE A 68 8.93 13.58 1.90
N PRO A 69 10.01 13.84 2.65
CA PRO A 69 11.36 13.90 2.09
C PRO A 69 11.77 12.58 1.43
N ILE A 70 12.42 12.63 0.27
CA ILE A 70 12.93 11.45 -0.48
C ILE A 70 13.85 10.57 0.38
N THR A 71 14.48 11.14 1.40
CA THR A 71 15.33 10.40 2.35
C THR A 71 14.57 9.44 3.25
N GLN A 72 13.24 9.56 3.35
CA GLN A 72 12.36 8.67 4.10
C GLN A 72 11.68 7.66 3.15
N ALA A 73 12.47 6.80 2.54
CA ALA A 73 12.06 5.92 1.42
C ALA A 73 10.89 4.97 1.72
N GLU A 74 10.61 4.65 2.99
CA GLU A 74 9.49 3.78 3.38
C GLU A 74 8.20 4.56 3.70
N VAL A 75 8.30 5.86 3.97
CA VAL A 75 7.17 6.67 4.45
C VAL A 75 6.42 7.27 3.27
N ASP A 76 5.15 6.92 3.12
CA ASP A 76 4.26 7.42 2.07
C ASP A 76 3.34 8.54 2.58
N GLY A 77 3.25 8.73 3.91
CA GLY A 77 2.50 9.80 4.56
C GLY A 77 2.73 9.83 6.07
N ILE A 78 2.36 10.94 6.72
CA ILE A 78 2.40 11.06 8.18
C ILE A 78 1.00 11.44 8.66
N VAL A 79 0.40 10.63 9.54
CA VAL A 79 -0.94 10.84 10.10
C VAL A 79 -0.84 11.04 11.61
N TYR A 80 -1.28 12.19 12.13
CA TYR A 80 -1.12 12.56 13.55
C TYR A 80 0.32 12.36 14.05
N ASN A 81 1.32 12.84 13.30
CA ASN A 81 2.76 12.67 13.55
C ASN A 81 3.27 11.21 13.50
N ASN A 82 2.47 10.26 13.08
CA ASN A 82 2.92 8.88 12.84
C ASN A 82 3.23 8.64 11.37
N PRO A 83 4.44 8.23 11.04
CA PRO A 83 4.79 7.83 9.69
C PRO A 83 4.10 6.52 9.30
N ILE A 84 3.61 6.45 8.07
CA ILE A 84 2.89 5.30 7.53
C ILE A 84 3.46 4.93 6.16
N SER A 85 3.74 3.65 5.97
CA SER A 85 4.00 3.05 4.67
C SER A 85 2.70 2.52 4.08
N ILE A 86 2.46 2.78 2.79
CA ILE A 86 1.28 2.28 2.07
C ILE A 86 1.73 1.25 1.05
N LYS A 87 1.20 0.04 1.16
CA LYS A 87 1.56 -1.06 0.26
C LYS A 87 0.30 -1.67 -0.35
N THR A 88 0.41 -2.06 -1.62
CA THR A 88 -0.68 -2.74 -2.31
C THR A 88 -0.18 -4.04 -2.93
N ILE A 89 -0.99 -5.09 -2.85
CA ILE A 89 -0.73 -6.37 -3.46
C ILE A 89 -1.95 -6.83 -4.24
N THR A 90 -1.74 -7.40 -5.42
CA THR A 90 -2.83 -7.91 -6.26
C THR A 90 -2.76 -9.43 -6.32
N GLY A 91 -3.89 -10.09 -6.10
CA GLY A 91 -4.06 -11.53 -6.14
C GLY A 91 -4.48 -12.17 -4.82
N ARG A 92 -4.74 -13.47 -4.89
CA ARG A 92 -5.23 -14.27 -3.75
C ARG A 92 -4.14 -14.52 -2.70
N ILE A 93 -2.91 -14.72 -3.17
CA ILE A 93 -1.78 -15.13 -2.33
C ILE A 93 -0.99 -13.87 -1.94
N PHE A 94 -0.61 -13.77 -0.68
CA PHE A 94 0.34 -12.78 -0.25
C PHE A 94 1.73 -13.15 -0.79
N GLY A 95 2.13 -12.48 -1.87
CA GLY A 95 3.52 -12.50 -2.32
C GLY A 95 4.38 -11.55 -1.49
N GLY A 96 5.53 -11.14 -2.01
CA GLY A 96 6.32 -10.07 -1.35
C GLY A 96 5.76 -8.68 -1.65
N VAL A 97 5.95 -7.74 -0.72
CA VAL A 97 5.76 -6.31 -0.96
C VAL A 97 7.09 -5.58 -0.84
N LYS A 98 7.32 -4.62 -1.73
CA LYS A 98 8.60 -3.91 -1.79
C LYS A 98 8.76 -2.95 -0.61
N LEU A 99 9.93 -3.05 0.02
CA LEU A 99 10.42 -2.09 1.00
C LEU A 99 11.17 -0.95 0.31
N ILE A 100 12.10 -1.31 -0.58
CA ILE A 100 12.80 -0.33 -1.43
C ILE A 100 12.88 -0.80 -2.88
N TRP A 101 12.95 0.17 -3.80
CA TRP A 101 13.33 -0.04 -5.19
C TRP A 101 14.85 0.12 -5.34
N THR A 102 15.53 -0.92 -5.81
CA THR A 102 16.93 -0.84 -6.19
C THR A 102 17.27 -1.94 -7.20
N VAL A 103 18.12 -1.63 -8.14
CA VAL A 103 18.75 -2.59 -9.06
C VAL A 103 20.21 -2.89 -8.65
N ASP A 104 20.69 -2.18 -7.63
CA ASP A 104 22.04 -2.30 -7.10
C ASP A 104 22.08 -3.33 -5.97
N ARG A 105 22.84 -4.41 -6.18
CA ARG A 105 22.98 -5.49 -5.20
C ARG A 105 23.69 -5.07 -3.93
N VAL A 106 24.68 -4.19 -4.02
CA VAL A 106 25.39 -3.68 -2.84
C VAL A 106 24.42 -2.89 -1.96
N LYS A 107 23.60 -2.03 -2.59
CA LYS A 107 22.54 -1.29 -1.87
C LYS A 107 21.49 -2.23 -1.30
N ALA A 108 21.07 -3.26 -2.04
CA ALA A 108 20.09 -4.24 -1.55
C ALA A 108 20.62 -5.00 -0.32
N LYS A 109 21.90 -5.40 -0.33
CA LYS A 109 22.54 -6.06 0.80
C LYS A 109 22.72 -5.12 1.99
N ALA A 110 23.20 -3.90 1.74
CA ALA A 110 23.34 -2.90 2.79
C ALA A 110 21.97 -2.56 3.44
N PHE A 111 20.91 -2.50 2.64
CA PHE A 111 19.54 -2.35 3.15
C PHE A 111 19.14 -3.55 4.01
N LEU A 112 19.34 -4.79 3.53
CA LEU A 112 19.08 -5.99 4.32
C LEU A 112 19.78 -5.93 5.68
N ASP A 113 21.06 -5.59 5.69
CA ASP A 113 21.89 -5.61 6.91
C ASP A 113 21.44 -4.57 7.95
N ASN A 114 20.89 -3.43 7.50
CA ASN A 114 20.53 -2.29 8.35
C ASN A 114 19.03 -2.09 8.55
N TYR A 115 18.18 -2.84 7.84
CA TYR A 115 16.73 -2.63 7.91
C TYR A 115 16.16 -2.95 9.29
N HIS A 116 15.32 -2.08 9.76
CA HIS A 116 14.38 -2.27 10.87
C HIS A 116 13.06 -1.58 10.53
N PRO A 117 11.91 -2.16 10.87
CA PRO A 117 10.63 -1.50 10.68
C PRO A 117 10.61 -0.13 11.37
N SER A 118 10.29 0.93 10.63
CA SER A 118 10.39 2.32 11.12
C SER A 118 9.07 3.05 11.20
N CYS A 119 8.01 2.52 10.58
CA CYS A 119 6.69 3.15 10.48
C CYS A 119 5.58 2.10 10.50
N ASP A 120 4.35 2.55 10.72
CA ASP A 120 3.16 1.70 10.57
C ASP A 120 2.96 1.33 9.10
N MET A 121 2.17 0.27 8.82
CA MET A 121 1.87 -0.13 7.44
C MET A 121 0.36 -0.18 7.20
N ALA A 122 -0.07 0.50 6.14
CA ALA A 122 -1.39 0.34 5.53
C ALA A 122 -1.25 -0.58 4.30
N LEU A 123 -1.74 -1.80 4.39
CA LEU A 123 -1.64 -2.80 3.31
C LEU A 123 -3.01 -3.02 2.68
N VAL A 124 -3.11 -2.97 1.36
CA VAL A 124 -4.34 -3.30 0.63
C VAL A 124 -4.11 -4.53 -0.23
N GLN A 125 -4.88 -5.59 0.05
CA GLN A 125 -4.95 -6.77 -0.81
C GLN A 125 -6.12 -6.62 -1.78
N ILE A 126 -5.80 -6.53 -3.06
CA ILE A 126 -6.75 -6.45 -4.17
C ILE A 126 -6.91 -7.86 -4.73
N ASN A 127 -8.10 -8.42 -4.70
CA ASN A 127 -8.37 -9.75 -5.25
C ASN A 127 -9.64 -9.70 -6.08
N TRP A 128 -9.51 -9.25 -7.34
CA TRP A 128 -10.65 -9.01 -8.22
C TRP A 128 -11.56 -10.22 -8.33
N ASP A 129 -12.87 -9.97 -8.24
CA ASP A 129 -13.97 -10.92 -8.23
C ASP A 129 -13.97 -11.88 -7.01
N ASN A 130 -13.20 -11.54 -5.97
CA ASN A 130 -13.08 -12.32 -4.74
C ASN A 130 -12.90 -11.40 -3.52
N GLY A 131 -12.82 -12.02 -2.33
CA GLY A 131 -12.52 -11.35 -1.09
C GLY A 131 -11.03 -10.99 -0.94
N GLY A 132 -10.77 -9.78 -0.48
CA GLY A 132 -9.46 -9.28 -0.04
C GLY A 132 -9.61 -8.40 1.19
N GLY A 133 -8.74 -7.39 1.37
CA GLY A 133 -8.84 -6.57 2.55
C GLY A 133 -7.98 -5.31 2.55
N PHE A 134 -8.34 -4.42 3.46
CA PHE A 134 -7.51 -3.30 3.88
C PHE A 134 -7.05 -3.57 5.31
N TYR A 135 -5.73 -3.55 5.52
CA TYR A 135 -5.08 -3.89 6.79
C TYR A 135 -4.33 -2.67 7.30
N TYR A 136 -4.39 -2.47 8.61
CA TYR A 136 -3.48 -1.59 9.32
C TYR A 136 -2.63 -2.41 10.28
N ILE A 137 -1.33 -2.35 10.10
CA ILE A 137 -0.34 -3.12 10.82
C ILE A 137 0.51 -2.12 11.61
N PRO A 138 0.36 -2.03 12.93
CA PRO A 138 1.17 -1.17 13.77
C PRO A 138 2.66 -1.51 13.68
N ARG A 139 3.53 -0.52 13.83
CA ARG A 139 4.98 -0.71 13.81
C ARG A 139 5.43 -1.76 14.84
N GLU A 140 4.81 -1.77 16.01
CA GLU A 140 5.13 -2.74 17.06
C GLU A 140 4.90 -4.18 16.59
N VAL A 141 3.87 -4.42 15.76
CA VAL A 141 3.61 -5.74 15.15
C VAL A 141 4.66 -6.08 14.09
N LEU A 142 5.06 -5.09 13.27
CA LEU A 142 6.14 -5.27 12.29
C LEU A 142 7.46 -5.65 13.00
N GLU A 143 7.80 -4.95 14.09
CA GLU A 143 8.98 -5.22 14.91
C GLU A 143 8.91 -6.60 15.59
N GLU A 144 7.75 -6.98 16.16
CA GLU A 144 7.55 -8.28 16.80
C GLU A 144 7.76 -9.43 15.81
N ILE A 145 7.10 -9.37 14.63
CA ILE A 145 7.26 -10.41 13.60
C ILE A 145 8.69 -10.44 13.04
N PHE A 146 9.27 -9.27 12.76
CA PHE A 146 10.66 -9.18 12.31
C PHE A 146 11.65 -9.85 13.27
N ASN A 147 11.46 -9.64 14.58
CA ASN A 147 12.31 -10.24 15.61
C ASN A 147 12.03 -11.73 15.81
N THR A 148 10.77 -12.16 15.64
CA THR A 148 10.34 -13.55 15.87
C THR A 148 10.81 -14.49 14.77
N ILE A 149 10.60 -14.14 13.50
CA ILE A 149 10.99 -15.00 12.38
C ILE A 149 12.42 -14.73 11.91
N GLY A 150 12.99 -13.62 12.32
CA GLY A 150 14.34 -13.20 11.97
C GLY A 150 14.43 -12.52 10.60
N ARG A 151 15.49 -11.74 10.46
CA ARG A 151 15.75 -10.91 9.27
C ARG A 151 15.75 -11.69 7.95
N ALA A 152 16.37 -12.87 7.92
CA ALA A 152 16.53 -13.66 6.71
C ALA A 152 15.20 -14.22 6.19
N GLU A 153 14.27 -14.56 7.08
CA GLU A 153 12.93 -15.03 6.72
C GLU A 153 11.97 -13.86 6.45
N TYR A 154 12.15 -12.74 7.14
CA TYR A 154 11.31 -11.55 6.96
C TYR A 154 11.59 -10.83 5.64
N ILE A 155 12.86 -10.72 5.23
CA ILE A 155 13.29 -9.98 4.04
C ILE A 155 13.68 -10.93 2.93
N LYS A 156 13.10 -10.71 1.76
CA LYS A 156 13.44 -11.41 0.52
C LYS A 156 14.30 -10.52 -0.37
N LEU A 157 15.51 -10.97 -0.65
CA LEU A 157 16.36 -10.40 -1.68
C LEU A 157 15.97 -10.88 -3.08
N PRO A 158 16.27 -10.10 -4.13
CA PRO A 158 16.12 -10.57 -5.51
C PRO A 158 16.99 -11.80 -5.78
N VAL A 159 16.47 -12.73 -6.56
CA VAL A 159 17.20 -13.94 -6.96
C VAL A 159 18.44 -13.56 -7.76
N GLU A 160 19.56 -14.23 -7.49
CA GLU A 160 20.83 -14.01 -8.18
C GLU A 160 20.69 -14.32 -9.69
N GLY A 161 21.32 -13.49 -10.54
CA GLY A 161 21.20 -13.63 -12.00
C GLY A 161 19.92 -13.07 -12.62
N THR A 162 18.94 -12.63 -11.81
CA THR A 162 17.74 -11.93 -12.30
C THR A 162 17.96 -10.41 -12.27
N ASN A 163 17.12 -9.66 -13.01
CA ASN A 163 17.10 -8.20 -12.89
C ASN A 163 16.44 -7.81 -11.56
N PRO A 164 17.21 -7.40 -10.53
CA PRO A 164 16.64 -7.11 -9.22
C PRO A 164 15.74 -5.88 -9.32
N ARG A 165 14.54 -5.98 -8.74
CA ARG A 165 13.58 -4.87 -8.71
C ARG A 165 13.26 -4.43 -7.29
N GLY A 166 14.21 -4.54 -6.37
CA GLY A 166 14.09 -4.11 -4.99
C GLY A 166 14.11 -5.22 -3.97
N VAL A 167 14.11 -4.83 -2.70
CA VAL A 167 14.03 -5.70 -1.53
C VAL A 167 12.59 -5.76 -1.07
N GLU A 168 12.11 -6.93 -0.67
CA GLU A 168 10.71 -7.19 -0.32
C GLU A 168 10.57 -7.74 1.10
N ILE A 169 9.45 -7.46 1.77
CA ILE A 169 8.98 -8.34 2.84
C ILE A 169 8.60 -9.67 2.18
N SER A 170 9.02 -10.78 2.76
CA SER A 170 8.72 -12.11 2.23
C SER A 170 7.22 -12.44 2.30
N ALA A 171 6.80 -13.46 1.56
CA ALA A 171 5.42 -13.96 1.65
C ALA A 171 5.10 -14.47 3.07
N GLU A 172 6.07 -15.14 3.72
CA GLU A 172 5.93 -15.62 5.09
C GLU A 172 5.82 -14.46 6.07
N GLY A 173 6.69 -13.45 5.96
CA GLY A 173 6.60 -12.24 6.76
C GLY A 173 5.23 -11.58 6.64
N LEU A 174 4.73 -11.39 5.40
CA LEU A 174 3.39 -10.81 5.19
C LEU A 174 2.26 -11.65 5.78
N MET A 175 2.32 -12.97 5.63
CA MET A 175 1.31 -13.87 6.20
C MET A 175 1.27 -13.77 7.74
N ASN A 176 2.42 -13.72 8.40
CA ASN A 176 2.49 -13.53 9.84
C ASN A 176 1.91 -12.16 10.24
N LEU A 177 2.25 -11.09 9.51
CA LEU A 177 1.78 -9.73 9.76
C LEU A 177 0.25 -9.61 9.62
N VAL A 178 -0.34 -10.11 8.54
CA VAL A 178 -1.79 -9.96 8.29
C VAL A 178 -2.66 -10.84 9.20
N ASN A 179 -2.09 -11.92 9.75
CA ASN A 179 -2.77 -12.82 10.68
C ASN A 179 -2.47 -12.48 12.16
N HIS A 180 -1.65 -11.47 12.41
CA HIS A 180 -1.34 -11.07 13.78
C HIS A 180 -2.59 -10.52 14.48
N ARG A 181 -2.79 -10.86 15.75
CA ARG A 181 -3.99 -10.49 16.55
C ARG A 181 -4.21 -8.98 16.69
N GLU A 182 -3.12 -8.19 16.61
CA GLU A 182 -3.17 -6.73 16.71
C GLU A 182 -3.15 -6.04 15.35
N THR A 183 -3.24 -6.80 14.26
CA THR A 183 -3.47 -6.27 12.91
C THR A 183 -4.95 -6.03 12.70
N PHE A 184 -5.31 -4.80 12.35
CA PHE A 184 -6.69 -4.42 12.03
C PHE A 184 -7.02 -4.74 10.59
N LYS A 185 -8.25 -5.21 10.34
CA LYS A 185 -8.69 -5.62 9.00
C LYS A 185 -10.10 -5.13 8.68
N ILE A 186 -10.26 -4.57 7.50
CA ILE A 186 -11.56 -4.39 6.83
C ILE A 186 -11.60 -5.36 5.65
N SER A 187 -12.48 -6.36 5.71
CA SER A 187 -12.70 -7.28 4.57
C SER A 187 -13.45 -6.56 3.46
N ILE A 188 -12.97 -6.70 2.22
CA ILE A 188 -13.48 -6.02 1.03
C ILE A 188 -13.75 -7.06 -0.05
N ASP A 189 -14.95 -7.03 -0.62
CA ASP A 189 -15.29 -7.77 -1.82
C ASP A 189 -14.92 -6.94 -3.05
N TRP A 190 -13.94 -7.42 -3.80
CA TRP A 190 -13.38 -6.70 -4.96
C TRP A 190 -14.16 -7.04 -6.21
N THR A 191 -15.06 -6.13 -6.61
CA THR A 191 -15.84 -6.29 -7.84
C THR A 191 -15.50 -5.16 -8.81
N LYS A 192 -15.22 -5.51 -10.07
CA LYS A 192 -15.04 -4.54 -11.14
C LYS A 192 -16.41 -4.08 -11.64
N GLU A 193 -16.72 -2.81 -11.40
CA GLU A 193 -17.88 -2.16 -12.05
C GLU A 193 -17.53 -1.80 -13.50
N ASN A 194 -18.53 -1.77 -14.37
CA ASN A 194 -18.35 -1.18 -15.70
C ASN A 194 -18.26 0.34 -15.57
N ILE A 195 -17.11 0.91 -15.92
CA ILE A 195 -16.85 2.36 -15.84
C ILE A 195 -16.62 2.87 -17.27
N ASP A 196 -17.44 3.83 -17.71
CA ASP A 196 -17.19 4.57 -18.97
C ASP A 196 -16.00 5.52 -18.75
N PHE A 197 -14.80 4.95 -18.88
CA PHE A 197 -13.55 5.68 -18.69
C PHE A 197 -13.04 6.25 -20.01
N LYS A 198 -12.92 7.59 -20.05
CA LYS A 198 -12.42 8.34 -21.21
C LYS A 198 -11.06 8.95 -20.87
N PRO A 199 -9.94 8.31 -21.23
CA PRO A 199 -8.62 8.71 -20.77
C PRO A 199 -8.18 10.11 -21.19
N PHE A 200 -8.76 10.65 -22.26
CA PHE A 200 -8.40 11.95 -22.79
C PHE A 200 -9.41 13.07 -22.45
N GLN A 201 -10.57 12.75 -21.86
CA GLN A 201 -11.66 13.70 -21.64
C GLN A 201 -11.19 14.93 -20.83
N ARG A 202 -10.51 14.70 -19.70
CA ARG A 202 -9.98 15.76 -18.85
C ARG A 202 -9.03 16.70 -19.61
N TRP A 203 -8.15 16.12 -20.41
CA TRP A 203 -7.16 16.88 -21.16
C TRP A 203 -7.79 17.67 -22.29
N LEU A 204 -8.78 17.09 -23.00
CA LEU A 204 -9.58 17.80 -24.01
C LEU A 204 -10.31 18.99 -23.41
N GLU A 205 -10.96 18.81 -22.27
CA GLU A 205 -11.66 19.91 -21.57
C GLU A 205 -10.70 21.04 -21.16
N LEU A 206 -9.47 20.71 -20.72
CA LEU A 206 -8.45 21.71 -20.39
C LEU A 206 -7.93 22.44 -21.63
N TRP A 207 -7.75 21.75 -22.77
CA TRP A 207 -7.34 22.36 -24.03
C TRP A 207 -8.44 23.24 -24.65
N GLN A 208 -9.69 23.02 -24.31
CA GLN A 208 -10.84 23.80 -24.80
C GLN A 208 -11.18 25.04 -23.94
N LYS A 209 -10.56 25.14 -22.76
CA LYS A 209 -10.71 26.33 -21.91
C LYS A 209 -9.74 27.41 -22.37
N ASP A 210 -10.27 28.60 -22.67
CA ASP A 210 -9.51 29.82 -22.92
C ASP A 210 -8.85 30.35 -21.64
#